data_f02096827943c6764a047819e836eb20
#
_entry.id   f02096827943c6764a047819e836eb20
#
_cell.length_a   1.000
_cell.length_b   1.000
_cell.length_c   1.000
_cell.angle_alpha   90.00
_cell.angle_beta   90.00
_cell.angle_gamma   90.00
#
_symmetry.space_group_name_H-M   'P 1'
#
loop_
_entity.id
_entity.type
_entity.pdbx_description
1 polymer ?
#
loop_
_entity_poly.entity_id
_entity_poly.type
_entity_poly.pdbx_seq_one_letter_code
_entity_poly.pdbx_strand_id
1 'polypeptide(L)'
;MLREGGRYLLVIWDKVERNFATKVAGAAVAELFPDEPAAFYERIPFRYHDRAVIEHDLRSGGFTDVQIETVELRSHAATARDAAIALTQGTPMRSEIEKRGQEALAAATDAAAGALQQFVGPDGFDAPMSAHLVIATR
;
A
#
# COMPACT_ATOMS: atom_id res chain seq x y z
N MET A 1 -23.71 1.71 -14.54
CA MET A 1 -23.18 2.81 -15.37
C MET A 1 -23.55 4.13 -14.70
N LEU A 2 -22.61 5.08 -14.57
CA LEU A 2 -22.90 6.41 -14.02
C LEU A 2 -23.76 7.23 -15.00
N ARG A 3 -24.70 8.01 -14.44
CA ARG A 3 -25.48 8.97 -15.22
C ARG A 3 -24.61 10.18 -15.59
N GLU A 4 -25.02 10.97 -16.56
CA GLU A 4 -24.46 12.30 -16.86
C GLU A 4 -24.48 13.16 -15.58
N GLY A 5 -23.39 13.84 -15.27
CA GLY A 5 -23.19 14.55 -14.01
C GLY A 5 -22.90 13.65 -12.78
N GLY A 6 -22.88 12.34 -12.95
CA GLY A 6 -22.53 11.39 -11.88
C GLY A 6 -21.05 11.47 -11.53
N ARG A 7 -20.74 11.34 -10.23
CA ARG A 7 -19.36 11.38 -9.71
C ARG A 7 -18.84 9.98 -9.40
N TYR A 8 -17.58 9.73 -9.73
CA TYR A 8 -16.82 8.57 -9.36
C TYR A 8 -15.71 8.99 -8.41
N LEU A 9 -15.68 8.39 -7.22
CA LEU A 9 -14.73 8.68 -6.17
C LEU A 9 -13.80 7.49 -6.00
N LEU A 10 -12.49 7.73 -6.05
CA LEU A 10 -11.47 6.70 -5.86
C LEU A 10 -10.45 7.18 -4.84
N VAL A 11 -9.91 6.22 -4.09
CA VAL A 11 -8.67 6.39 -3.34
C VAL A 11 -7.66 5.41 -3.92
N ILE A 12 -6.54 5.92 -4.38
CA ILE A 12 -5.48 5.16 -5.02
C ILE A 12 -4.19 5.42 -4.24
N TRP A 13 -3.47 4.36 -3.86
CA TRP A 13 -2.19 4.53 -3.22
C TRP A 13 -1.21 5.31 -4.12
N ASP A 14 -0.50 6.26 -3.55
CA ASP A 14 0.69 6.85 -4.17
C ASP A 14 1.80 5.78 -4.26
N LYS A 15 2.87 6.03 -4.97
CA LYS A 15 3.98 5.09 -5.14
C LYS A 15 4.47 4.54 -3.80
N VAL A 16 4.97 3.31 -3.80
CA VAL A 16 5.40 2.61 -2.58
C VAL A 16 6.49 3.36 -1.82
N GLU A 17 7.33 4.15 -2.51
CA GLU A 17 8.37 5.00 -1.92
C GLU A 17 7.82 6.08 -0.98
N ARG A 18 6.55 6.45 -1.14
CA ARG A 18 5.85 7.41 -0.27
C ARG A 18 5.06 6.71 0.85
N ASN A 19 5.02 5.39 0.85
CA ASN A 19 4.36 4.54 1.82
C ASN A 19 5.40 3.74 2.61
N PHE A 20 6.11 4.43 3.50
CA PHE A 20 7.36 3.98 4.10
C PHE A 20 7.24 2.65 4.85
N ALA A 21 6.20 2.49 5.66
CA ALA A 21 5.98 1.23 6.38
C ALA A 21 5.84 0.04 5.44
N THR A 22 5.04 0.19 4.39
CA THR A 22 4.80 -0.85 3.39
C THR A 22 6.08 -1.19 2.63
N LYS A 23 6.86 -0.17 2.22
CA LYS A 23 8.14 -0.35 1.55
C LYS A 23 9.12 -1.14 2.41
N VAL A 24 9.30 -0.72 3.66
CA VAL A 24 10.26 -1.34 4.59
C VAL A 24 9.84 -2.76 4.95
N ALA A 25 8.57 -2.99 5.28
CA ALA A 25 8.05 -4.32 5.57
C ALA A 25 8.16 -5.24 4.35
N GLY A 26 7.81 -4.74 3.16
CA GLY A 26 7.92 -5.50 1.91
C GLY A 26 9.35 -5.93 1.59
N ALA A 27 10.32 -5.03 1.77
CA ALA A 27 11.74 -5.34 1.57
C ALA A 27 12.23 -6.42 2.55
N ALA A 28 11.88 -6.29 3.85
CA ALA A 28 12.28 -7.28 4.86
C ALA A 28 11.67 -8.67 4.58
N VAL A 29 10.43 -8.73 4.10
CA VAL A 29 9.81 -10.00 3.70
C VAL A 29 10.46 -10.56 2.44
N ALA A 30 10.83 -9.72 1.46
CA ALA A 30 11.48 -10.16 0.23
C ALA A 30 12.86 -10.77 0.49
N GLU A 31 13.61 -10.26 1.47
CA GLU A 31 14.92 -10.80 1.86
C GLU A 31 14.84 -12.25 2.40
N LEU A 32 13.71 -12.66 2.96
CA LEU A 32 13.50 -14.05 3.41
C LEU A 32 13.35 -15.04 2.25
N PHE A 33 13.01 -14.55 1.06
CA PHE A 33 12.69 -15.37 -0.11
C PHE A 33 13.49 -14.88 -1.34
N PRO A 34 14.82 -14.99 -1.32
CA PRO A 34 15.68 -14.39 -2.35
C PRO A 34 15.44 -14.96 -3.74
N ASP A 35 15.06 -16.24 -3.85
CA ASP A 35 14.80 -16.90 -5.14
C ASP A 35 13.45 -16.50 -5.76
N GLU A 36 12.51 -16.08 -4.92
CA GLU A 36 11.17 -15.64 -5.34
C GLU A 36 10.70 -14.47 -4.43
N PRO A 37 11.25 -13.26 -4.61
CA PRO A 37 10.91 -12.12 -3.77
C PRO A 37 9.41 -11.81 -3.76
N ALA A 38 8.88 -11.54 -2.58
CA ALA A 38 7.48 -11.17 -2.41
C ALA A 38 7.25 -9.71 -2.85
N ALA A 39 7.27 -9.45 -4.15
CA ALA A 39 7.01 -8.12 -4.73
C ALA A 39 5.51 -7.78 -4.84
N PHE A 40 4.70 -8.30 -3.92
CA PHE A 40 3.25 -8.14 -3.96
C PHE A 40 2.82 -6.67 -3.96
N TYR A 41 3.38 -5.87 -3.07
CA TYR A 41 2.99 -4.48 -2.91
C TYR A 41 3.27 -3.66 -4.18
N GLU A 42 4.43 -3.82 -4.77
CA GLU A 42 4.82 -3.09 -5.97
C GLU A 42 3.99 -3.49 -7.20
N ARG A 43 3.65 -4.78 -7.30
CA ARG A 43 2.94 -5.31 -8.47
C ARG A 43 1.45 -5.00 -8.49
N ILE A 44 0.81 -4.92 -7.31
CA ILE A 44 -0.66 -4.85 -7.25
C ILE A 44 -1.12 -3.52 -6.65
N PRO A 45 -1.04 -3.24 -5.32
CA PRO A 45 -1.69 -2.06 -4.78
C PRO A 45 -0.99 -0.74 -5.11
N PHE A 46 0.32 -0.74 -5.37
CA PHE A 46 1.10 0.47 -5.63
C PHE A 46 1.51 0.65 -7.10
N ARG A 47 1.08 -0.22 -8.00
CA ARG A 47 1.42 -0.13 -9.41
C ARG A 47 0.70 1.02 -10.12
N TYR A 48 -0.56 1.25 -9.78
CA TYR A 48 -1.42 2.25 -10.41
C TYR A 48 -1.40 3.55 -9.61
N HIS A 49 -0.25 4.26 -9.64
CA HIS A 49 0.00 5.47 -8.84
C HIS A 49 0.27 6.72 -9.68
N ASP A 50 0.54 6.57 -10.97
CA ASP A 50 0.87 7.69 -11.84
C ASP A 50 -0.38 8.52 -12.13
N ARG A 51 -0.37 9.77 -11.69
CA ARG A 51 -1.50 10.70 -11.84
C ARG A 51 -1.87 10.96 -13.29
N ALA A 52 -0.86 11.01 -14.19
CA ALA A 52 -1.12 11.23 -15.61
C ALA A 52 -1.79 10.03 -16.25
N VAL A 53 -1.41 8.82 -15.86
CA VAL A 53 -2.07 7.58 -16.30
C VAL A 53 -3.50 7.52 -15.76
N ILE A 54 -3.70 7.81 -14.47
CA ILE A 54 -5.02 7.82 -13.84
C ILE A 54 -5.95 8.82 -14.56
N GLU A 55 -5.47 10.03 -14.80
CA GLU A 55 -6.26 11.06 -15.51
C GLU A 55 -6.58 10.63 -16.94
N HIS A 56 -5.60 10.10 -17.67
CA HIS A 56 -5.77 9.62 -19.04
C HIS A 56 -6.82 8.52 -19.11
N ASP A 57 -6.76 7.53 -18.23
CA ASP A 57 -7.69 6.39 -18.22
C ASP A 57 -9.12 6.84 -17.91
N LEU A 58 -9.29 7.75 -16.94
CA LEU A 58 -10.59 8.30 -16.59
C LEU A 58 -11.20 9.11 -17.75
N ARG A 59 -10.40 9.98 -18.38
CA ARG A 59 -10.86 10.73 -19.55
C ARG A 59 -11.22 9.82 -20.73
N SER A 60 -10.43 8.78 -20.96
CA SER A 60 -10.71 7.75 -21.97
C SER A 60 -11.98 6.95 -21.64
N GLY A 61 -12.31 6.80 -20.35
CA GLY A 61 -13.56 6.22 -19.85
C GLY A 61 -14.79 7.12 -19.95
N GLY A 62 -14.64 8.36 -20.48
CA GLY A 62 -15.74 9.29 -20.70
C GLY A 62 -16.02 10.26 -19.54
N PHE A 63 -15.06 10.42 -18.60
CA PHE A 63 -15.15 11.46 -17.58
C PHE A 63 -14.62 12.79 -18.15
N THR A 64 -15.38 13.87 -17.95
CA THR A 64 -15.07 15.20 -18.52
C THR A 64 -14.27 16.07 -17.55
N ASP A 65 -14.55 15.94 -16.25
CA ASP A 65 -13.80 16.62 -15.19
C ASP A 65 -13.13 15.58 -14.29
N VAL A 66 -11.79 15.70 -14.12
CA VAL A 66 -10.99 14.80 -13.30
C VAL A 66 -10.11 15.64 -12.38
N GLN A 67 -10.35 15.51 -11.10
CA GLN A 67 -9.60 16.17 -10.04
C GLN A 67 -8.80 15.12 -9.26
N ILE A 68 -7.50 15.32 -9.11
CA ILE A 68 -6.61 14.44 -8.37
C ILE A 68 -5.84 15.25 -7.33
N GLU A 69 -6.07 14.94 -6.06
CA GLU A 69 -5.36 15.51 -4.93
C GLU A 69 -4.49 14.43 -4.28
N THR A 70 -3.22 14.75 -4.04
CA THR A 70 -2.34 13.87 -3.25
C THR A 70 -2.45 14.26 -1.78
N VAL A 71 -2.82 13.33 -0.93
CA VAL A 71 -2.92 13.52 0.52
C VAL A 71 -1.83 12.76 1.23
N GLU A 72 -1.17 13.45 2.15
CA GLU A 72 -0.19 12.87 3.04
C GLU A 72 -0.86 12.56 4.38
N LEU A 73 -0.74 11.32 4.82
CA LEU A 73 -1.34 10.78 6.02
C LEU A 73 -0.25 10.07 6.83
N ARG A 74 -0.63 9.58 7.99
CA ARG A 74 0.25 8.78 8.84
C ARG A 74 -0.42 7.47 9.22
N SER A 75 0.37 6.41 9.23
CA SER A 75 -0.03 5.09 9.70
C SER A 75 0.41 4.94 11.14
N HIS A 76 -0.53 4.67 12.03
CA HIS A 76 -0.27 4.52 13.46
C HIS A 76 -0.59 3.11 13.94
N ALA A 77 0.19 2.61 14.89
CA ALA A 77 -0.08 1.38 15.63
C ALA A 77 0.53 1.48 17.04
N ALA A 78 0.07 0.63 17.96
CA ALA A 78 0.65 0.61 19.30
C ALA A 78 2.12 0.17 19.28
N THR A 79 2.45 -0.80 18.45
CA THR A 79 3.81 -1.35 18.30
C THR A 79 4.18 -1.59 16.85
N ALA A 80 5.49 -1.74 16.58
CA ALA A 80 5.96 -2.21 15.27
C ALA A 80 5.39 -3.60 14.90
N ARG A 81 5.17 -4.46 15.91
CA ARG A 81 4.59 -5.78 15.67
C ARG A 81 3.13 -5.70 15.21
N ASP A 82 2.33 -4.82 15.79
CA ASP A 82 0.95 -4.61 15.35
C ASP A 82 0.91 -4.11 13.91
N ALA A 83 1.79 -3.16 13.57
CA ALA A 83 1.94 -2.69 12.20
C ALA A 83 2.38 -3.81 11.24
N ALA A 84 3.32 -4.66 11.66
CA ALA A 84 3.77 -5.81 10.88
C ALA A 84 2.64 -6.82 10.65
N ILE A 85 1.87 -7.15 11.68
CA ILE A 85 0.69 -8.03 11.57
C ILE A 85 -0.32 -7.45 10.57
N ALA A 86 -0.62 -6.16 10.69
CA ALA A 86 -1.54 -5.50 9.75
C ALA A 86 -1.05 -5.61 8.29
N LEU A 87 0.23 -5.41 8.04
CA LEU A 87 0.80 -5.46 6.69
C LEU A 87 0.94 -6.90 6.16
N THR A 88 1.45 -7.83 6.95
CA THR A 88 1.73 -9.20 6.47
C THR A 88 0.50 -10.12 6.51
N GLN A 89 -0.41 -9.91 7.47
CA GLN A 89 -1.56 -10.80 7.71
C GLN A 89 -2.91 -10.15 7.38
N GLY A 90 -3.01 -8.83 7.48
CA GLY A 90 -4.23 -8.06 7.20
C GLY A 90 -4.40 -7.65 5.74
N THR A 91 -3.47 -7.99 4.86
CA THR A 91 -3.49 -7.69 3.44
C THR A 91 -3.44 -8.97 2.60
N PRO A 92 -3.73 -8.91 1.29
CA PRO A 92 -3.54 -10.07 0.39
C PRO A 92 -2.10 -10.59 0.31
N MET A 93 -1.10 -9.88 0.84
CA MET A 93 0.27 -10.37 0.99
C MET A 93 0.32 -11.67 1.81
N ARG A 94 -0.59 -11.87 2.75
CA ARG A 94 -0.73 -13.10 3.50
C ARG A 94 -0.74 -14.32 2.60
N SER A 95 -1.61 -14.32 1.59
CA SER A 95 -1.73 -15.45 0.66
C SER A 95 -0.46 -15.70 -0.14
N GLU A 96 0.30 -14.64 -0.46
CA GLU A 96 1.60 -14.77 -1.13
C GLU A 96 2.65 -15.39 -0.21
N ILE A 97 2.64 -15.01 1.06
CA ILE A 97 3.58 -15.56 2.06
C ILE A 97 3.25 -17.03 2.38
N GLU A 98 1.98 -17.36 2.60
CA GLU A 98 1.53 -18.72 2.95
C GLU A 98 1.88 -19.78 1.87
N LYS A 99 1.95 -19.39 0.60
CA LYS A 99 2.42 -20.26 -0.49
C LYS A 99 3.87 -20.74 -0.31
N ARG A 100 4.66 -20.05 0.51
CA ARG A 100 6.09 -20.35 0.75
C ARG A 100 6.34 -21.29 1.91
N GLY A 101 5.28 -21.77 2.56
CA GLY A 101 5.35 -22.75 3.64
C GLY A 101 4.64 -22.35 4.91
N GLN A 102 4.40 -23.32 5.77
CA GLN A 102 3.55 -23.16 6.96
C GLN A 102 4.13 -22.16 7.98
N GLU A 103 5.45 -22.05 8.08
CA GLU A 103 6.14 -21.15 9.03
C GLU A 103 6.48 -19.79 8.41
N ALA A 104 6.28 -19.63 7.09
CA ALA A 104 6.66 -18.44 6.36
C ALA A 104 5.96 -17.18 6.88
N LEU A 105 4.70 -17.30 7.30
CA LEU A 105 3.91 -16.16 7.77
C LEU A 105 4.45 -15.60 9.11
N ALA A 106 4.84 -16.48 10.03
CA ALA A 106 5.45 -16.07 11.29
C ALA A 106 6.80 -15.40 11.05
N ALA A 107 7.68 -16.03 10.26
CA ALA A 107 8.98 -15.48 9.90
C ALA A 107 8.89 -14.13 9.19
N ALA A 108 7.97 -13.98 8.25
CA ALA A 108 7.71 -12.73 7.54
C ALA A 108 7.21 -11.62 8.47
N THR A 109 6.32 -11.97 9.42
CA THR A 109 5.83 -11.02 10.42
C THR A 109 6.94 -10.57 11.35
N ASP A 110 7.81 -11.48 11.79
CA ASP A 110 8.94 -11.17 12.67
C ASP A 110 9.98 -10.29 11.96
N ALA A 111 10.33 -10.59 10.72
CA ALA A 111 11.22 -9.77 9.90
C ALA A 111 10.66 -8.36 9.67
N ALA A 112 9.39 -8.26 9.29
CA ALA A 112 8.72 -6.98 9.12
C ALA A 112 8.69 -6.19 10.44
N ALA A 113 8.37 -6.82 11.57
CA ALA A 113 8.34 -6.16 12.87
C ALA A 113 9.72 -5.62 13.26
N GLY A 114 10.79 -6.37 13.03
CA GLY A 114 12.16 -5.93 13.24
C GLY A 114 12.51 -4.70 12.40
N ALA A 115 12.22 -4.75 11.12
CA ALA A 115 12.50 -3.64 10.20
C ALA A 115 11.68 -2.37 10.50
N LEU A 116 10.46 -2.52 10.99
CA LEU A 116 9.55 -1.42 11.34
C LEU A 116 9.89 -0.72 12.67
N GLN A 117 10.80 -1.27 13.50
CA GLN A 117 11.23 -0.62 14.74
C GLN A 117 11.77 0.78 14.54
N GLN A 118 12.35 1.08 13.38
CA GLN A 118 12.85 2.41 13.05
C GLN A 118 11.78 3.52 13.07
N PHE A 119 10.50 3.15 13.00
CA PHE A 119 9.36 4.07 13.04
C PHE A 119 8.68 4.13 14.43
N VAL A 120 9.25 3.50 15.44
CA VAL A 120 8.70 3.51 16.79
C VAL A 120 9.27 4.67 17.60
N GLY A 121 8.39 5.53 18.08
CA GLY A 121 8.68 6.65 18.96
C GLY A 121 8.02 6.49 20.33
N PRO A 122 8.02 7.56 21.15
CA PRO A 122 7.42 7.54 22.48
C PRO A 122 5.92 7.18 22.49
N ASP A 123 5.21 7.54 21.44
CA ASP A 123 3.76 7.35 21.29
C ASP A 123 3.39 6.10 20.46
N GLY A 124 4.36 5.21 20.22
CA GLY A 124 4.18 3.99 19.44
C GLY A 124 4.72 4.09 18.03
N PHE A 125 4.21 3.25 17.15
CA PHE A 125 4.58 3.21 15.74
C PHE A 125 3.90 4.34 14.97
N ASP A 126 4.66 5.07 14.16
CA ASP A 126 4.19 6.18 13.34
C ASP A 126 5.02 6.32 12.06
N ALA A 127 4.40 6.09 10.89
CA ALA A 127 5.07 6.15 9.60
C ALA A 127 4.28 6.96 8.56
N PRO A 128 4.96 7.74 7.70
CA PRO A 128 4.30 8.46 6.62
C PRO A 128 3.66 7.51 5.60
N MET A 129 2.50 7.91 5.09
CA MET A 129 1.81 7.27 3.99
C MET A 129 1.20 8.32 3.05
N SER A 130 0.95 7.96 1.81
CA SER A 130 0.41 8.87 0.79
C SER A 130 -0.56 8.16 -0.13
N ALA A 131 -1.61 8.87 -0.52
CA ALA A 131 -2.61 8.39 -1.45
C ALA A 131 -3.14 9.53 -2.34
N HIS A 132 -3.73 9.19 -3.48
CA HIS A 132 -4.43 10.11 -4.35
C HIS A 132 -5.94 10.00 -4.12
N LEU A 133 -6.57 11.11 -3.78
CA LEU A 133 -8.02 11.27 -3.83
C LEU A 133 -8.39 11.71 -5.23
N VAL A 134 -9.26 10.95 -5.88
CA VAL A 134 -9.69 11.23 -7.25
C VAL A 134 -11.19 11.43 -7.28
N ILE A 135 -11.62 12.53 -7.87
CA ILE A 135 -13.03 12.83 -8.16
C ILE A 135 -13.16 12.98 -9.66
N ALA A 136 -13.93 12.11 -10.28
CA ALA A 136 -14.20 12.16 -11.71
C ALA A 136 -15.70 12.35 -11.97
N THR A 137 -16.05 13.33 -12.80
CA THR A 137 -17.43 13.65 -13.17
C THR A 137 -17.66 13.28 -14.64
N ARG A 138 -18.77 12.62 -14.90
CA ARG A 138 -19.15 12.22 -16.25
C ARG A 138 -19.98 13.29 -16.95
#